data_90efa101f4efc2b8d71310b0cd246bca
#
_entry.id   90efa101f4efc2b8d71310b0cd246bca
#
_cell.length_a   1.000
_cell.length_b   1.000
_cell.length_c   1.000
_cell.angle_alpha   90.00
_cell.angle_beta   90.00
_cell.angle_gamma   90.00
#
_symmetry.space_group_name_H-M   'P 1'
#
loop_
_entity.id
_entity.type
_entity.pdbx_description
1 polymer ?
#
loop_
_entity_poly.entity_id
_entity_poly.type
_entity_poly.pdbx_seq_one_letter_code
_entity_poly.pdbx_strand_id
1 'polypeptide(L)'
;MTKIGTAIWTGVCWATLAMLMAGCVVHDTRPLPKINATQATSEIPAEELLDVAVHVFDPGVPSEIAKNEQALNKKRIYPDIRAAESRYVATMLRGTLENSGQWGAVRVCPENVQFVDVSVSGKIIESTGAKLALTVTVKDSSGRVWLNNKQYASAADTGSYKTDAAMRARDPFQNVYSEVANDMLTAREALTAQNRRDIRRVTQLEFAKDLAPQAMDGYLSKDRKGLFSVTRLPATDDPISARIDRIRERDSGVVDTVNGYYANFADEMSVSYGQWRRASFEEIEKEQRTLNQARTRTYLGAAAVAASVFVPQQCGLYDYNCRRLSTGVRTAAAIGGAASILSGLKKYSDSKTHAQALKELSESFQNEVAPQVVDVEGRALKLTGTAEEQYREWRELLHQMYLEN
;
A
#
# COMPACT_ATOMS: atom_id res chain seq x y z
N MET A 1 51.87 34.06 -38.95
CA MET A 1 50.52 33.49 -39.28
C MET A 1 50.29 32.08 -38.71
N THR A 2 50.94 31.67 -37.63
CA THR A 2 50.89 30.29 -37.12
C THR A 2 50.25 30.12 -35.73
N LYS A 3 49.80 31.18 -35.05
CA LYS A 3 49.19 31.12 -33.71
C LYS A 3 47.66 31.05 -33.69
N ILE A 4 46.98 31.35 -34.81
CA ILE A 4 45.51 31.36 -34.88
C ILE A 4 44.94 29.94 -35.18
N GLY A 5 45.68 29.12 -35.92
CA GLY A 5 45.25 27.75 -36.28
C GLY A 5 45.18 26.78 -35.11
N THR A 6 46.05 26.91 -34.12
CA THR A 6 46.10 26.01 -32.95
C THR A 6 44.95 26.28 -31.97
N ALA A 7 44.50 27.55 -31.84
CA ALA A 7 43.38 27.89 -30.94
C ALA A 7 42.02 27.37 -31.46
N ILE A 8 41.84 27.32 -32.80
CA ILE A 8 40.61 26.82 -33.41
C ILE A 8 40.55 25.27 -33.31
N TRP A 9 41.67 24.59 -33.47
CA TRP A 9 41.74 23.13 -33.37
C TRP A 9 41.52 22.65 -31.91
N THR A 10 42.08 23.31 -30.92
CA THR A 10 41.84 23.00 -29.53
C THR A 10 40.38 23.24 -29.13
N GLY A 11 39.74 24.32 -29.60
CA GLY A 11 38.33 24.59 -29.35
C GLY A 11 37.37 23.52 -29.93
N VAL A 12 37.68 23.05 -31.17
CA VAL A 12 36.88 21.98 -31.81
C VAL A 12 37.08 20.64 -31.11
N CYS A 13 38.29 20.30 -30.67
CA CYS A 13 38.58 19.08 -29.91
C CYS A 13 37.87 19.10 -28.54
N TRP A 14 37.81 20.22 -27.86
CA TRP A 14 37.08 20.33 -26.58
C TRP A 14 35.55 20.28 -26.78
N ALA A 15 35.01 20.84 -27.85
CA ALA A 15 33.58 20.74 -28.18
C ALA A 15 33.15 19.32 -28.57
N THR A 16 33.98 18.57 -29.30
CA THR A 16 33.72 17.14 -29.64
C THR A 16 33.88 16.24 -28.42
N LEU A 17 34.84 16.51 -27.53
CA LEU A 17 34.98 15.77 -26.27
C LEU A 17 33.82 16.01 -25.30
N ALA A 18 33.29 17.26 -25.25
CA ALA A 18 32.09 17.57 -24.49
C ALA A 18 30.82 16.93 -25.05
N MET A 19 30.70 16.75 -26.37
CA MET A 19 29.61 16.01 -27.00
C MET A 19 29.66 14.47 -26.73
N LEU A 20 30.85 13.90 -26.58
CA LEU A 20 31.03 12.48 -26.25
C LEU A 20 30.73 12.17 -24.77
N MET A 21 30.74 13.20 -23.90
CA MET A 21 30.37 13.08 -22.48
C MET A 21 28.86 13.28 -22.26
N ALA A 22 28.07 13.61 -23.28
CA ALA A 22 26.62 13.49 -23.24
C ALA A 22 26.24 12.02 -23.30
N GLY A 23 26.80 11.22 -22.38
CA GLY A 23 26.53 9.83 -22.20
C GLY A 23 25.04 9.60 -22.08
N CYS A 24 24.52 8.64 -22.81
CA CYS A 24 23.20 8.09 -22.62
C CYS A 24 22.96 7.97 -21.12
N VAL A 25 21.99 8.70 -20.58
CA VAL A 25 21.39 8.37 -19.28
C VAL A 25 20.75 7.00 -19.50
N VAL A 26 21.52 5.96 -19.26
CA VAL A 26 21.00 4.60 -19.20
C VAL A 26 20.04 4.62 -18.02
N HIS A 27 18.78 4.56 -18.30
CA HIS A 27 17.78 4.29 -17.28
C HIS A 27 18.12 2.90 -16.73
N ASP A 28 18.73 2.88 -15.55
CA ASP A 28 19.11 1.65 -14.87
C ASP A 28 17.83 0.89 -14.50
N THR A 29 17.38 0.03 -15.41
CA THR A 29 16.25 -0.87 -15.21
C THR A 29 16.67 -2.10 -14.42
N ARG A 30 17.54 -1.93 -13.41
CA ARG A 30 17.86 -3.05 -12.52
C ARG A 30 16.58 -3.47 -11.82
N PRO A 31 16.26 -4.78 -11.86
CA PRO A 31 15.14 -5.29 -11.08
C PRO A 31 15.36 -4.90 -9.60
N LEU A 32 14.30 -4.43 -8.95
CA LEU A 32 14.36 -4.17 -7.53
C LEU A 32 14.78 -5.44 -6.79
N PRO A 33 15.68 -5.35 -5.78
CA PRO A 33 15.98 -6.49 -4.94
C PRO A 33 14.68 -6.99 -4.30
N LYS A 34 14.45 -8.30 -4.37
CA LYS A 34 13.26 -8.92 -3.78
C LYS A 34 13.45 -9.01 -2.27
N ILE A 35 12.53 -8.38 -1.54
CA ILE A 35 12.42 -8.51 -0.09
C ILE A 35 11.36 -9.58 0.18
N ASN A 36 11.71 -10.58 0.97
CA ASN A 36 10.79 -11.63 1.39
C ASN A 36 10.53 -11.50 2.90
N ALA A 37 9.33 -11.90 3.33
CA ALA A 37 9.05 -12.04 4.75
C ALA A 37 9.86 -13.21 5.33
N THR A 38 10.46 -12.98 6.49
CA THR A 38 11.25 -13.98 7.21
C THR A 38 10.33 -15.09 7.71
N GLN A 39 10.63 -16.31 7.27
CA GLN A 39 9.85 -17.50 7.60
C GLN A 39 10.23 -18.03 8.99
N ALA A 40 9.27 -18.59 9.71
CA ALA A 40 9.55 -19.34 10.92
C ALA A 40 10.37 -20.59 10.56
N THR A 41 11.44 -20.82 11.32
CA THR A 41 12.35 -21.97 11.13
C THR A 41 12.16 -23.06 12.18
N SER A 42 11.33 -22.79 13.19
CA SER A 42 10.99 -23.72 14.26
C SER A 42 9.55 -23.47 14.72
N GLU A 43 8.97 -24.47 15.35
CA GLU A 43 7.65 -24.35 15.97
C GLU A 43 7.69 -23.33 17.12
N ILE A 44 6.71 -22.43 17.14
CA ILE A 44 6.54 -21.43 18.17
C ILE A 44 5.52 -21.97 19.17
N PRO A 45 5.79 -21.93 20.48
CA PRO A 45 4.84 -22.38 21.50
C PRO A 45 3.49 -21.68 21.36
N ALA A 46 2.40 -22.42 21.44
CA ALA A 46 1.03 -21.90 21.21
C ALA A 46 0.70 -20.69 22.11
N GLU A 47 1.22 -20.66 23.33
CA GLU A 47 1.04 -19.55 24.27
C GLU A 47 1.83 -18.28 23.90
N GLU A 48 2.76 -18.37 22.94
CA GLU A 48 3.56 -17.25 22.44
C GLU A 48 3.18 -16.82 21.00
N LEU A 49 2.30 -17.59 20.36
CA LEU A 49 1.72 -17.24 19.07
C LEU A 49 0.68 -16.12 19.26
N LEU A 50 0.98 -14.93 18.76
CA LEU A 50 0.09 -13.77 18.84
C LEU A 50 -0.84 -13.74 17.63
N ASP A 51 -2.13 -13.57 17.88
CA ASP A 51 -3.14 -13.35 16.85
C ASP A 51 -3.09 -11.92 16.36
N VAL A 52 -3.22 -11.71 15.03
CA VAL A 52 -3.07 -10.40 14.39
C VAL A 52 -4.36 -10.00 13.68
N ALA A 53 -4.89 -8.83 14.01
CA ALA A 53 -5.91 -8.16 13.21
C ALA A 53 -5.24 -7.11 12.31
N VAL A 54 -5.38 -7.29 11.01
CA VAL A 54 -5.04 -6.27 10.02
C VAL A 54 -6.32 -5.52 9.68
N HIS A 55 -6.46 -4.28 10.18
CA HIS A 55 -7.63 -3.46 9.89
C HIS A 55 -7.60 -2.98 8.44
N VAL A 56 -8.78 -2.76 7.87
CA VAL A 56 -8.91 -2.10 6.57
C VAL A 56 -8.17 -0.77 6.62
N PHE A 57 -7.32 -0.50 5.63
CA PHE A 57 -6.50 0.71 5.62
C PHE A 57 -7.35 1.97 5.33
N ASP A 58 -6.96 3.11 5.89
CA ASP A 58 -7.50 4.40 5.44
C ASP A 58 -7.15 4.60 3.95
N PRO A 59 -8.13 4.81 3.06
CA PRO A 59 -7.88 5.03 1.63
C PRO A 59 -7.01 6.24 1.32
N GLY A 60 -6.79 7.13 2.28
CA GLY A 60 -5.88 8.26 2.13
C GLY A 60 -6.36 9.33 1.15
N VAL A 61 -7.68 9.48 1.00
CA VAL A 61 -8.27 10.54 0.18
C VAL A 61 -8.33 11.82 1.03
N PRO A 62 -7.59 12.89 0.67
CA PRO A 62 -7.60 14.13 1.46
C PRO A 62 -8.98 14.80 1.41
N SER A 63 -9.53 15.11 2.58
CA SER A 63 -10.87 15.71 2.73
C SER A 63 -11.01 17.04 1.99
N GLU A 64 -9.92 17.83 1.93
CA GLU A 64 -9.89 19.17 1.32
C GLU A 64 -10.11 19.13 -0.19
N ILE A 65 -9.78 18.01 -0.84
CA ILE A 65 -9.92 17.85 -2.29
C ILE A 65 -10.88 16.73 -2.68
N ALA A 66 -11.49 16.04 -1.73
CA ALA A 66 -12.35 14.87 -1.98
C ALA A 66 -13.51 15.15 -2.96
N LYS A 67 -13.99 16.41 -3.01
CA LYS A 67 -15.05 16.85 -3.93
C LYS A 67 -14.51 17.56 -5.18
N ASN A 68 -13.20 17.68 -5.34
CA ASN A 68 -12.56 18.36 -6.48
C ASN A 68 -11.90 17.35 -7.40
N GLU A 69 -12.65 16.89 -8.40
CA GLU A 69 -12.19 15.87 -9.35
C GLU A 69 -10.91 16.27 -10.10
N GLN A 70 -10.75 17.54 -10.47
CA GLN A 70 -9.54 18.01 -11.15
C GLN A 70 -8.31 17.95 -10.25
N ALA A 71 -8.47 18.30 -8.96
CA ALA A 71 -7.38 18.21 -7.98
C ALA A 71 -7.01 16.76 -7.67
N LEU A 72 -7.99 15.87 -7.57
CA LEU A 72 -7.81 14.43 -7.40
C LEU A 72 -7.06 13.83 -8.59
N ASN A 73 -7.52 14.09 -9.81
CA ASN A 73 -6.90 13.61 -11.04
C ASN A 73 -5.45 14.09 -11.20
N LYS A 74 -5.17 15.36 -10.86
CA LYS A 74 -3.81 15.91 -10.86
C LYS A 74 -2.88 15.18 -9.90
N LYS A 75 -3.40 14.69 -8.78
CA LYS A 75 -2.67 13.89 -7.78
C LYS A 75 -2.76 12.37 -8.05
N ARG A 76 -3.45 11.95 -9.10
CA ARG A 76 -3.73 10.53 -9.41
C ARG A 76 -4.40 9.79 -8.25
N ILE A 77 -5.31 10.46 -7.58
CA ILE A 77 -6.14 9.88 -6.52
C ILE A 77 -7.51 9.57 -7.10
N TYR A 78 -7.88 8.30 -7.07
CA TYR A 78 -9.17 7.80 -7.54
C TYR A 78 -9.91 7.24 -6.33
N PRO A 79 -10.87 7.95 -5.73
CA PRO A 79 -11.49 7.57 -4.45
C PRO A 79 -12.07 6.16 -4.44
N ASP A 80 -12.77 5.77 -5.51
CA ASP A 80 -13.39 4.44 -5.61
C ASP A 80 -12.32 3.33 -5.65
N ILE A 81 -11.24 3.55 -6.40
CA ILE A 81 -10.10 2.62 -6.46
C ILE A 81 -9.41 2.56 -5.09
N ARG A 82 -9.19 3.71 -4.43
CA ARG A 82 -8.60 3.78 -3.09
C ARG A 82 -9.42 3.05 -2.05
N ALA A 83 -10.76 3.12 -2.14
CA ALA A 83 -11.65 2.36 -1.28
C ALA A 83 -11.53 0.84 -1.49
N ALA A 84 -11.35 0.37 -2.73
CA ALA A 84 -11.06 -1.03 -3.01
C ALA A 84 -9.64 -1.42 -2.56
N GLU A 85 -8.64 -0.58 -2.84
CA GLU A 85 -7.24 -0.79 -2.43
C GLU A 85 -7.06 -0.91 -0.92
N SER A 86 -7.84 -0.17 -0.12
CA SER A 86 -7.75 -0.22 1.34
C SER A 86 -7.97 -1.64 1.89
N ARG A 87 -8.87 -2.40 1.29
CA ARG A 87 -9.15 -3.80 1.63
C ARG A 87 -8.12 -4.75 1.02
N TYR A 88 -7.77 -4.51 -0.24
CA TYR A 88 -6.77 -5.32 -0.95
C TYR A 88 -5.41 -5.29 -0.25
N VAL A 89 -4.92 -4.11 0.12
CA VAL A 89 -3.65 -3.91 0.83
C VAL A 89 -3.65 -4.65 2.17
N ALA A 90 -4.76 -4.57 2.92
CA ALA A 90 -4.92 -5.29 4.18
C ALA A 90 -4.85 -6.82 3.94
N THR A 91 -5.51 -7.32 2.89
CA THR A 91 -5.51 -8.76 2.54
C THR A 91 -4.12 -9.23 2.09
N MET A 92 -3.38 -8.44 1.31
CA MET A 92 -2.01 -8.77 0.90
C MET A 92 -1.05 -8.82 2.10
N LEU A 93 -1.17 -7.86 3.01
CA LEU A 93 -0.38 -7.85 4.25
C LEU A 93 -0.74 -9.04 5.14
N ARG A 94 -2.04 -9.33 5.32
CA ARG A 94 -2.52 -10.51 6.04
C ARG A 94 -1.90 -11.78 5.48
N GLY A 95 -1.98 -12.00 4.16
CA GLY A 95 -1.40 -13.18 3.52
C GLY A 95 0.12 -13.27 3.68
N THR A 96 0.82 -12.13 3.66
CA THR A 96 2.28 -12.08 3.89
C THR A 96 2.64 -12.47 5.33
N LEU A 97 1.89 -11.99 6.32
CA LEU A 97 2.07 -12.34 7.73
C LEU A 97 1.75 -13.81 7.98
N GLU A 98 0.61 -14.30 7.50
CA GLU A 98 0.18 -15.69 7.65
C GLU A 98 1.20 -16.66 7.04
N ASN A 99 1.62 -16.41 5.80
CA ASN A 99 2.58 -17.25 5.10
C ASN A 99 3.98 -17.23 5.76
N SER A 100 4.29 -16.26 6.63
CA SER A 100 5.56 -16.23 7.37
C SER A 100 5.64 -17.32 8.45
N GLY A 101 4.49 -17.85 8.91
CA GLY A 101 4.42 -18.81 10.01
C GLY A 101 4.84 -18.25 11.37
N GLN A 102 4.98 -16.93 11.50
CA GLN A 102 5.46 -16.25 12.72
C GLN A 102 4.33 -15.90 13.71
N TRP A 103 3.08 -16.03 13.29
CA TRP A 103 1.90 -15.50 13.99
C TRP A 103 0.87 -16.60 14.21
N GLY A 104 -0.02 -16.37 15.16
CA GLY A 104 -1.23 -17.18 15.33
C GLY A 104 -2.21 -16.93 14.19
N ALA A 105 -3.48 -16.76 14.48
CA ALA A 105 -4.46 -16.41 13.46
C ALA A 105 -4.24 -14.99 12.96
N VAL A 106 -4.12 -14.81 11.62
CA VAL A 106 -4.01 -13.49 10.98
C VAL A 106 -5.28 -13.22 10.20
N ARG A 107 -5.99 -12.14 10.53
CA ARG A 107 -7.30 -11.82 9.97
C ARG A 107 -7.36 -10.39 9.46
N VAL A 108 -8.06 -10.17 8.34
CA VAL A 108 -8.51 -8.83 7.98
C VAL A 108 -9.78 -8.54 8.74
N CYS A 109 -9.80 -7.41 9.43
CA CYS A 109 -10.89 -7.05 10.32
C CYS A 109 -11.41 -5.64 10.03
N PRO A 110 -12.71 -5.38 10.27
CA PRO A 110 -13.25 -4.03 10.40
C PRO A 110 -12.57 -3.26 11.54
N GLU A 111 -12.65 -1.93 11.51
CA GLU A 111 -12.03 -1.08 12.54
C GLU A 111 -12.58 -1.30 13.96
N ASN A 112 -13.83 -1.78 14.07
CA ASN A 112 -14.49 -2.00 15.35
C ASN A 112 -14.12 -3.34 16.04
N VAL A 113 -13.29 -4.19 15.45
CA VAL A 113 -12.72 -5.36 16.10
C VAL A 113 -11.57 -4.93 17.02
N GLN A 114 -11.72 -5.12 18.33
CA GLN A 114 -10.83 -4.55 19.34
C GLN A 114 -10.00 -5.56 20.12
N PHE A 115 -10.56 -6.74 20.42
CA PHE A 115 -9.94 -7.71 21.34
C PHE A 115 -9.04 -8.69 20.56
N VAL A 116 -7.85 -8.21 20.19
CA VAL A 116 -6.83 -8.96 19.46
C VAL A 116 -5.46 -8.73 20.09
N ASP A 117 -4.55 -9.69 19.95
CA ASP A 117 -3.23 -9.61 20.56
C ASP A 117 -2.40 -8.48 19.94
N VAL A 118 -2.45 -8.37 18.62
CA VAL A 118 -1.76 -7.33 17.84
C VAL A 118 -2.69 -6.72 16.80
N SER A 119 -2.86 -5.41 16.81
CA SER A 119 -3.62 -4.67 15.82
C SER A 119 -2.68 -3.93 14.86
N VAL A 120 -2.96 -4.04 13.57
CA VAL A 120 -2.27 -3.34 12.49
C VAL A 120 -3.25 -2.41 11.81
N SER A 121 -2.98 -1.13 11.83
CA SER A 121 -3.73 -0.12 11.10
C SER A 121 -2.81 0.66 10.17
N GLY A 122 -3.34 1.19 9.09
CA GLY A 122 -2.52 1.93 8.13
C GLY A 122 -3.31 2.88 7.27
N LYS A 123 -2.57 3.69 6.50
CA LYS A 123 -3.11 4.66 5.55
C LYS A 123 -2.36 4.58 4.24
N ILE A 124 -3.08 4.63 3.13
CA ILE A 124 -2.49 4.70 1.80
C ILE A 124 -2.10 6.15 1.52
N ILE A 125 -0.80 6.40 1.38
CA ILE A 125 -0.26 7.73 1.07
C ILE A 125 -0.21 7.94 -0.44
N GLU A 126 0.33 6.97 -1.16
CA GLU A 126 0.43 6.97 -2.61
C GLU A 126 0.15 5.55 -3.12
N SER A 127 -0.69 5.43 -4.12
CA SER A 127 -0.88 4.19 -4.86
C SER A 127 -1.10 4.52 -6.33
N THR A 128 -0.21 4.02 -7.14
CA THR A 128 -0.24 4.07 -8.60
C THR A 128 0.25 2.74 -9.13
N GLY A 129 0.17 2.50 -10.43
CA GLY A 129 0.80 1.31 -11.02
C GLY A 129 2.33 1.28 -10.86
N ALA A 130 2.97 2.43 -10.59
CA ALA A 130 4.42 2.54 -10.49
C ALA A 130 4.95 2.56 -9.05
N LYS A 131 4.12 2.95 -8.06
CA LYS A 131 4.56 3.13 -6.68
C LYS A 131 3.42 2.91 -5.69
N LEU A 132 3.74 2.23 -4.58
CA LEU A 132 2.90 2.14 -3.40
C LEU A 132 3.65 2.72 -2.20
N ALA A 133 2.98 3.62 -1.46
CA ALA A 133 3.48 4.15 -0.19
C ALA A 133 2.36 4.09 0.87
N LEU A 134 2.70 3.55 2.03
CA LEU A 134 1.81 3.34 3.16
C LEU A 134 2.39 3.97 4.43
N THR A 135 1.54 4.38 5.36
CA THR A 135 1.93 4.48 6.77
C THR A 135 1.29 3.34 7.54
N VAL A 136 2.02 2.77 8.49
CA VAL A 136 1.56 1.64 9.29
C VAL A 136 1.80 1.91 10.77
N THR A 137 0.80 1.64 11.58
CA THR A 137 0.86 1.64 13.04
C THR A 137 0.53 0.24 13.54
N VAL A 138 1.37 -0.28 14.44
CA VAL A 138 1.15 -1.58 15.07
C VAL A 138 1.16 -1.42 16.58
N LYS A 139 0.14 -1.96 17.24
CA LYS A 139 -0.01 -1.94 18.70
C LYS A 139 -0.36 -3.32 19.20
N ASP A 140 0.11 -3.69 20.39
CA ASP A 140 -0.37 -4.87 21.07
C ASP A 140 -1.48 -4.53 22.09
N SER A 141 -2.18 -5.55 22.58
CA SER A 141 -3.27 -5.42 23.55
C SER A 141 -2.83 -4.76 24.86
N SER A 142 -1.56 -4.86 25.24
CA SER A 142 -1.04 -4.15 26.42
C SER A 142 -0.98 -2.62 26.20
N GLY A 143 -1.22 -2.13 24.98
CA GLY A 143 -1.14 -0.73 24.59
C GLY A 143 0.26 -0.30 24.13
N ARG A 144 1.22 -1.22 24.06
CA ARG A 144 2.56 -0.93 23.53
C ARG A 144 2.50 -0.70 22.04
N VAL A 145 3.09 0.38 21.59
CA VAL A 145 3.24 0.70 20.17
C VAL A 145 4.53 0.07 19.65
N TRP A 146 4.42 -0.83 18.66
CA TRP A 146 5.55 -1.48 18.00
C TRP A 146 6.04 -0.64 16.82
N LEU A 147 5.10 -0.18 15.99
CA LEU A 147 5.36 0.74 14.88
C LEU A 147 4.43 1.94 15.02
N ASN A 148 4.99 3.15 14.93
CA ASN A 148 4.22 4.38 15.07
C ASN A 148 4.24 5.18 13.78
N ASN A 149 3.17 5.12 13.00
CA ASN A 149 3.05 5.81 11.72
C ASN A 149 4.28 5.62 10.82
N LYS A 150 4.89 4.43 10.86
CA LYS A 150 6.10 4.14 10.09
C LYS A 150 5.75 4.11 8.61
N GLN A 151 6.56 4.83 7.82
CA GLN A 151 6.34 4.95 6.38
C GLN A 151 7.09 3.85 5.64
N TYR A 152 6.40 3.21 4.70
CA TYR A 152 6.91 2.19 3.79
C TYR A 152 6.60 2.60 2.35
N ALA A 153 7.55 2.46 1.45
CA ALA A 153 7.33 2.80 0.04
C ALA A 153 8.22 1.93 -0.86
N SER A 154 7.65 1.45 -1.94
CA SER A 154 8.39 0.75 -2.98
C SER A 154 7.89 1.16 -4.36
N ALA A 155 8.80 1.17 -5.33
CA ALA A 155 8.42 1.10 -6.73
C ALA A 155 7.89 -0.31 -7.05
N ALA A 156 7.12 -0.42 -8.12
CA ALA A 156 6.60 -1.71 -8.58
C ALA A 156 7.72 -2.64 -9.05
N ASP A 157 7.65 -3.92 -8.72
CA ASP A 157 8.43 -4.96 -9.39
C ASP A 157 7.89 -5.12 -10.82
N THR A 158 8.58 -4.53 -11.78
CA THR A 158 8.18 -4.55 -13.19
C THR A 158 8.15 -5.96 -13.79
N GLY A 159 8.86 -6.91 -13.16
CA GLY A 159 8.80 -8.32 -13.52
C GLY A 159 7.40 -8.90 -13.36
N SER A 160 6.67 -8.47 -12.34
CA SER A 160 5.29 -8.90 -12.07
C SER A 160 4.31 -8.43 -13.16
N TYR A 161 4.58 -7.32 -13.85
CA TYR A 161 3.70 -6.81 -14.92
C TYR A 161 3.89 -7.50 -16.28
N LYS A 162 4.89 -8.36 -16.44
CA LYS A 162 5.16 -9.02 -17.73
C LYS A 162 4.02 -9.92 -18.19
N THR A 163 3.43 -10.68 -17.28
CA THR A 163 2.31 -11.58 -17.57
C THR A 163 1.35 -11.62 -16.37
N ASP A 164 0.11 -12.02 -16.63
CA ASP A 164 -0.88 -12.21 -15.54
C ASP A 164 -0.46 -13.33 -14.59
N ALA A 165 0.23 -14.36 -15.08
CA ALA A 165 0.79 -15.42 -14.25
C ALA A 165 1.88 -14.89 -13.32
N ALA A 166 2.78 -14.03 -13.81
CA ALA A 166 3.81 -13.40 -12.99
C ALA A 166 3.20 -12.50 -11.91
N MET A 167 2.12 -11.75 -12.23
CA MET A 167 1.43 -10.88 -11.29
C MET A 167 0.72 -11.69 -10.18
N ARG A 168 0.12 -12.83 -10.54
CA ARG A 168 -0.47 -13.74 -9.54
C ARG A 168 0.58 -14.43 -8.67
N ALA A 169 1.75 -14.73 -9.24
CA ALA A 169 2.84 -15.36 -8.49
C ALA A 169 3.49 -14.42 -7.47
N ARG A 170 3.53 -13.10 -7.76
CA ARG A 170 4.07 -12.09 -6.86
C ARG A 170 3.42 -10.74 -7.14
N ASP A 171 2.81 -10.17 -6.10
CA ASP A 171 2.28 -8.81 -6.18
C ASP A 171 3.40 -7.82 -6.54
N PRO A 172 3.16 -6.83 -7.42
CA PRO A 172 4.17 -5.82 -7.78
C PRO A 172 4.74 -5.04 -6.59
N PHE A 173 4.00 -4.95 -5.49
CA PHE A 173 4.40 -4.25 -4.28
C PHE A 173 4.68 -5.18 -3.09
N GLN A 174 4.94 -6.47 -3.36
CA GLN A 174 5.23 -7.46 -2.31
C GLN A 174 6.36 -7.03 -1.37
N ASN A 175 7.32 -6.25 -1.85
CA ASN A 175 8.40 -5.74 -1.00
C ASN A 175 7.87 -4.90 0.17
N VAL A 176 6.85 -4.05 -0.05
CA VAL A 176 6.24 -3.23 1.01
C VAL A 176 5.65 -4.12 2.11
N TYR A 177 4.87 -5.13 1.73
CA TYR A 177 4.25 -6.04 2.69
C TYR A 177 5.29 -6.86 3.46
N SER A 178 6.34 -7.29 2.76
CA SER A 178 7.44 -8.04 3.37
C SER A 178 8.25 -7.19 4.35
N GLU A 179 8.49 -5.91 4.05
CA GLU A 179 9.16 -4.98 4.97
C GLU A 179 8.34 -4.77 6.24
N VAL A 180 7.03 -4.54 6.11
CA VAL A 180 6.13 -4.42 7.27
C VAL A 180 6.18 -5.69 8.13
N ALA A 181 6.08 -6.86 7.50
CA ALA A 181 6.12 -8.15 8.21
C ALA A 181 7.45 -8.37 8.96
N ASN A 182 8.58 -8.02 8.35
CA ASN A 182 9.90 -8.14 8.96
C ASN A 182 10.11 -7.17 10.14
N ASP A 183 9.59 -5.95 10.03
CA ASP A 183 9.63 -4.99 11.13
C ASP A 183 8.74 -5.42 12.31
N MET A 184 7.56 -5.97 12.01
CA MET A 184 6.69 -6.54 13.05
C MET A 184 7.36 -7.72 13.75
N LEU A 185 8.03 -8.59 12.98
CA LEU A 185 8.81 -9.70 13.54
C LEU A 185 9.91 -9.18 14.46
N THR A 186 10.69 -8.20 14.02
CA THR A 186 11.74 -7.57 14.82
C THR A 186 11.21 -7.01 16.14
N ALA A 187 10.05 -6.34 16.10
CA ALA A 187 9.41 -5.82 17.30
C ALA A 187 8.94 -6.94 18.24
N ARG A 188 8.39 -8.05 17.70
CA ARG A 188 7.99 -9.23 18.45
C ARG A 188 9.19 -9.92 19.10
N GLU A 189 10.30 -10.09 18.38
CA GLU A 189 11.52 -10.73 18.86
C GLU A 189 12.20 -9.94 20.00
N ALA A 190 12.03 -8.63 20.01
CA ALA A 190 12.48 -7.78 21.11
C ALA A 190 11.72 -8.02 22.43
N LEU A 191 10.57 -8.73 22.39
CA LEU A 191 9.77 -9.08 23.55
C LEU A 191 10.27 -10.39 24.17
N THR A 192 10.25 -10.45 25.50
CA THR A 192 10.46 -11.72 26.21
C THR A 192 9.29 -12.67 26.00
N ALA A 193 9.51 -13.99 26.17
CA ALA A 193 8.44 -14.99 26.17
C ALA A 193 7.29 -14.61 27.12
N GLN A 194 7.65 -14.10 28.32
CA GLN A 194 6.65 -13.62 29.29
C GLN A 194 5.82 -12.46 28.75
N ASN A 195 6.44 -11.47 28.08
CA ASN A 195 5.70 -10.35 27.51
C ASN A 195 4.72 -10.84 26.41
N ARG A 196 5.10 -11.81 25.57
CA ARG A 196 4.20 -12.38 24.55
C ARG A 196 3.01 -13.08 25.20
N ARG A 197 3.25 -13.90 26.25
CA ARG A 197 2.16 -14.53 27.01
C ARG A 197 1.25 -13.50 27.70
N ASP A 198 1.81 -12.43 28.25
CA ASP A 198 1.03 -11.38 28.91
C ASP A 198 0.17 -10.59 27.93
N ILE A 199 0.63 -10.33 26.70
CA ILE A 199 -0.19 -9.74 25.62
C ILE A 199 -1.44 -10.57 25.39
N ARG A 200 -1.33 -11.91 25.21
CA ARG A 200 -2.50 -12.79 25.05
C ARG A 200 -3.43 -12.76 26.26
N ARG A 201 -2.87 -12.76 27.47
CA ARG A 201 -3.67 -12.68 28.71
C ARG A 201 -4.42 -11.35 28.81
N VAL A 202 -3.78 -10.25 28.44
CA VAL A 202 -4.44 -8.92 28.41
C VAL A 202 -5.61 -8.95 27.43
N THR A 203 -5.44 -9.47 26.21
CA THR A 203 -6.54 -9.63 25.25
C THR A 203 -7.71 -10.41 25.84
N GLN A 204 -7.43 -11.55 26.47
CA GLN A 204 -8.45 -12.41 27.08
C GLN A 204 -9.19 -11.69 28.21
N LEU A 205 -8.44 -11.00 29.09
CA LEU A 205 -9.01 -10.29 30.23
C LEU A 205 -9.76 -9.02 29.82
N GLU A 206 -9.32 -8.32 28.78
CA GLU A 206 -10.08 -7.17 28.23
C GLU A 206 -11.41 -7.63 27.61
N PHE A 207 -11.40 -8.72 26.83
CA PHE A 207 -12.63 -9.32 26.32
C PHE A 207 -13.55 -9.76 27.47
N ALA A 208 -12.99 -10.43 28.48
CA ALA A 208 -13.75 -10.86 29.65
C ALA A 208 -14.33 -9.67 30.44
N LYS A 209 -13.57 -8.60 30.59
CA LYS A 209 -14.00 -7.38 31.27
C LYS A 209 -15.10 -6.63 30.51
N ASP A 210 -15.10 -6.68 29.19
CA ASP A 210 -16.16 -6.10 28.36
C ASP A 210 -17.50 -6.80 28.60
N LEU A 211 -17.50 -8.13 28.73
CA LEU A 211 -18.72 -8.91 29.01
C LEU A 211 -19.12 -8.89 30.48
N ALA A 212 -18.15 -8.97 31.39
CA ALA A 212 -18.36 -9.11 32.83
C ALA A 212 -17.54 -8.11 33.65
N PRO A 213 -17.79 -6.80 33.55
CA PRO A 213 -16.92 -5.77 34.12
C PRO A 213 -16.73 -5.93 35.64
N GLN A 214 -17.78 -6.28 36.38
CA GLN A 214 -17.73 -6.45 37.85
C GLN A 214 -16.93 -7.69 38.25
N ALA A 215 -17.12 -8.82 37.54
CA ALA A 215 -16.42 -10.06 37.83
C ALA A 215 -14.93 -9.98 37.53
N MET A 216 -14.57 -9.18 36.54
CA MET A 216 -13.17 -9.02 36.07
C MET A 216 -12.47 -7.79 36.66
N ASP A 217 -13.05 -7.14 37.66
CA ASP A 217 -12.39 -6.02 38.31
C ASP A 217 -11.10 -6.45 39.06
N GLY A 218 -10.05 -5.63 38.94
CA GLY A 218 -8.76 -5.88 39.56
C GLY A 218 -7.88 -6.96 38.91
N TYR A 219 -8.31 -7.58 37.77
CA TYR A 219 -7.45 -8.52 37.03
C TYR A 219 -6.41 -7.81 36.14
N LEU A 220 -6.75 -6.64 35.64
CA LEU A 220 -5.85 -5.77 34.89
C LEU A 220 -5.60 -4.46 35.64
N SER A 221 -4.38 -3.98 35.58
CA SER A 221 -4.03 -2.61 35.97
C SER A 221 -3.54 -1.82 34.76
N LYS A 222 -3.74 -0.51 34.79
CA LYS A 222 -3.29 0.40 33.74
C LYS A 222 -2.33 1.42 34.34
N ASP A 223 -1.13 1.53 33.81
CA ASP A 223 -0.15 2.48 34.27
C ASP A 223 -0.45 3.91 33.77
N ARG A 224 0.38 4.88 34.23
CA ARG A 224 0.23 6.29 33.81
C ARG A 224 0.47 6.53 32.33
N LYS A 225 1.13 5.60 31.64
CA LYS A 225 1.39 5.65 30.19
C LYS A 225 0.27 4.97 29.38
N GLY A 226 -0.71 4.40 30.08
CA GLY A 226 -1.82 3.70 29.46
C GLY A 226 -1.54 2.23 29.13
N LEU A 227 -0.43 1.67 29.63
CA LEU A 227 -0.09 0.27 29.39
C LEU A 227 -0.79 -0.64 30.39
N PHE A 228 -1.40 -1.71 29.88
CA PHE A 228 -2.03 -2.72 30.70
C PHE A 228 -1.00 -3.76 31.17
N SER A 229 -1.19 -4.21 32.39
CA SER A 229 -0.50 -5.35 32.97
C SER A 229 -1.45 -6.27 33.70
N VAL A 230 -1.18 -7.57 33.67
CA VAL A 230 -1.93 -8.59 34.36
C VAL A 230 -1.58 -8.53 35.85
N THR A 231 -2.58 -8.26 36.68
CA THR A 231 -2.43 -8.23 38.14
C THR A 231 -2.64 -9.61 38.75
N ARG A 232 -3.63 -10.33 38.28
CA ARG A 232 -3.96 -11.70 38.68
C ARG A 232 -4.62 -12.43 37.55
N LEU A 233 -4.65 -13.74 37.60
CA LEU A 233 -5.40 -14.59 36.67
C LEU A 233 -6.63 -15.18 37.36
N PRO A 234 -7.71 -15.48 36.62
CA PRO A 234 -8.80 -16.28 37.11
C PRO A 234 -8.33 -17.66 37.60
N ALA A 235 -9.08 -18.26 38.51
CA ALA A 235 -8.82 -19.64 38.91
C ALA A 235 -9.00 -20.58 37.72
N THR A 236 -8.28 -21.69 37.68
CA THR A 236 -8.30 -22.63 36.56
C THR A 236 -9.72 -23.18 36.29
N ASP A 237 -10.52 -23.36 37.34
CA ASP A 237 -11.89 -23.90 37.26
C ASP A 237 -12.95 -22.81 37.45
N ASP A 238 -12.66 -21.56 37.18
CA ASP A 238 -13.62 -20.47 37.28
C ASP A 238 -14.73 -20.60 36.22
N PRO A 239 -16.01 -20.83 36.64
CA PRO A 239 -17.11 -21.05 35.72
C PRO A 239 -17.42 -19.82 34.85
N ILE A 240 -17.15 -18.58 35.36
CA ILE A 240 -17.33 -17.34 34.60
C ILE A 240 -16.33 -17.29 33.46
N SER A 241 -15.06 -17.57 33.75
CA SER A 241 -14.01 -17.61 32.72
C SER A 241 -14.28 -18.67 31.66
N ALA A 242 -14.67 -19.87 32.06
CA ALA A 242 -15.04 -20.95 31.12
C ALA A 242 -16.22 -20.58 30.21
N ARG A 243 -17.17 -19.81 30.71
CA ARG A 243 -18.29 -19.30 29.93
C ARG A 243 -17.85 -18.23 28.93
N ILE A 244 -17.04 -17.28 29.38
CA ILE A 244 -16.47 -16.22 28.53
C ILE A 244 -15.62 -16.82 27.43
N ASP A 245 -14.84 -17.85 27.70
CA ASP A 245 -14.01 -18.53 26.69
C ASP A 245 -14.87 -19.17 25.58
N ARG A 246 -16.01 -19.79 25.92
CA ARG A 246 -16.95 -20.28 24.89
C ARG A 246 -17.55 -19.16 24.04
N ILE A 247 -17.86 -18.02 24.64
CA ILE A 247 -18.34 -16.83 23.91
C ILE A 247 -17.25 -16.31 22.98
N ARG A 248 -16.01 -16.24 23.46
CA ARG A 248 -14.86 -15.79 22.68
C ARG A 248 -14.55 -16.71 21.49
N GLU A 249 -14.73 -18.02 21.65
CA GLU A 249 -14.59 -18.95 20.54
C GLU A 249 -15.63 -18.71 19.43
N ARG A 250 -16.89 -18.39 19.80
CA ARG A 250 -17.93 -18.00 18.85
C ARG A 250 -17.61 -16.66 18.18
N ASP A 251 -17.12 -15.68 18.92
CA ASP A 251 -16.68 -14.39 18.39
C ASP A 251 -15.59 -14.59 17.33
N SER A 252 -14.59 -15.43 17.60
CA SER A 252 -13.55 -15.78 16.63
C SER A 252 -14.12 -16.35 15.34
N GLY A 253 -15.14 -17.22 15.42
CA GLY A 253 -15.81 -17.80 14.24
C GLY A 253 -16.51 -16.74 13.37
N VAL A 254 -17.12 -15.73 13.98
CA VAL A 254 -17.73 -14.61 13.25
C VAL A 254 -16.65 -13.72 12.60
N VAL A 255 -15.57 -13.43 13.32
CA VAL A 255 -14.43 -12.69 12.75
C VAL A 255 -13.79 -13.46 11.59
N ASP A 256 -13.69 -14.79 11.65
CA ASP A 256 -13.20 -15.63 10.56
C ASP A 256 -14.10 -15.53 9.32
N THR A 257 -15.42 -15.50 9.49
CA THR A 257 -16.36 -15.30 8.39
C THR A 257 -16.18 -13.93 7.74
N VAL A 258 -16.05 -12.88 8.54
CA VAL A 258 -15.79 -11.52 8.05
C VAL A 258 -14.46 -11.45 7.31
N ASN A 259 -13.40 -12.07 7.82
CA ASN A 259 -12.11 -12.19 7.13
C ASN A 259 -12.28 -12.90 5.77
N GLY A 260 -13.13 -13.92 5.68
CA GLY A 260 -13.47 -14.59 4.42
C GLY A 260 -14.08 -13.65 3.38
N TYR A 261 -14.91 -12.69 3.77
CA TYR A 261 -15.46 -11.69 2.86
C TYR A 261 -14.37 -10.82 2.23
N TYR A 262 -13.41 -10.38 3.03
CA TYR A 262 -12.28 -9.58 2.53
C TYR A 262 -11.37 -10.38 1.60
N ALA A 263 -11.16 -11.68 1.89
CA ALA A 263 -10.38 -12.56 1.03
C ALA A 263 -11.07 -12.74 -0.34
N ASN A 264 -12.36 -13.06 -0.35
CA ASN A 264 -13.15 -13.19 -1.57
C ASN A 264 -13.15 -11.90 -2.39
N PHE A 265 -13.37 -10.75 -1.74
CA PHE A 265 -13.29 -9.45 -2.39
C PHE A 265 -11.93 -9.20 -3.06
N ALA A 266 -10.83 -9.52 -2.38
CA ALA A 266 -9.49 -9.34 -2.93
C ALA A 266 -9.24 -10.26 -4.14
N ASP A 267 -9.74 -11.49 -4.10
CA ASP A 267 -9.66 -12.44 -5.22
C ASP A 267 -10.45 -11.95 -6.43
N GLU A 268 -11.69 -11.51 -6.24
CA GLU A 268 -12.56 -10.99 -7.30
C GLU A 268 -11.98 -9.75 -7.97
N MET A 269 -11.40 -8.82 -7.17
CA MET A 269 -10.81 -7.61 -7.74
C MET A 269 -9.44 -7.84 -8.38
N SER A 270 -8.75 -8.94 -8.07
CA SER A 270 -7.33 -9.14 -8.38
C SER A 270 -6.99 -8.97 -9.87
N VAL A 271 -7.85 -9.48 -10.76
CA VAL A 271 -7.67 -9.39 -12.22
C VAL A 271 -7.83 -7.95 -12.70
N SER A 272 -8.98 -7.33 -12.41
CA SER A 272 -9.29 -5.96 -12.85
C SER A 272 -8.30 -4.95 -12.26
N TYR A 273 -7.94 -5.12 -10.99
CA TYR A 273 -6.97 -4.27 -10.32
C TYR A 273 -5.56 -4.45 -10.88
N GLY A 274 -5.15 -5.68 -11.15
CA GLY A 274 -3.87 -5.97 -11.80
C GLY A 274 -3.75 -5.33 -13.18
N GLN A 275 -4.80 -5.39 -13.99
CA GLN A 275 -4.85 -4.75 -15.31
C GLN A 275 -4.84 -3.23 -15.20
N TRP A 276 -5.59 -2.65 -14.27
CA TRP A 276 -5.55 -1.21 -14.00
C TRP A 276 -4.16 -0.74 -13.57
N ARG A 277 -3.49 -1.45 -12.66
CA ARG A 277 -2.12 -1.14 -12.21
C ARG A 277 -1.13 -1.18 -13.37
N ARG A 278 -1.22 -2.20 -14.22
CA ARG A 278 -0.36 -2.34 -15.42
C ARG A 278 -0.56 -1.17 -16.38
N ALA A 279 -1.82 -0.83 -16.70
CA ALA A 279 -2.15 0.29 -17.57
C ALA A 279 -1.66 1.64 -17.00
N SER A 280 -1.88 1.85 -15.70
CA SER A 280 -1.39 3.04 -14.98
C SER A 280 0.14 3.12 -14.97
N PHE A 281 0.84 1.99 -14.81
CA PHE A 281 2.30 1.93 -14.89
C PHE A 281 2.81 2.33 -16.28
N GLU A 282 2.25 1.75 -17.34
CA GLU A 282 2.62 2.06 -18.73
C GLU A 282 2.42 3.54 -19.07
N GLU A 283 1.33 4.14 -18.57
CA GLU A 283 1.04 5.56 -18.77
C GLU A 283 2.07 6.46 -18.07
N ILE A 284 2.38 6.17 -16.81
CA ILE A 284 3.38 6.90 -16.02
C ILE A 284 4.77 6.80 -16.68
N GLU A 285 5.18 5.60 -17.11
CA GLU A 285 6.45 5.41 -17.80
C GLU A 285 6.54 6.22 -19.10
N LYS A 286 5.46 6.19 -19.90
CA LYS A 286 5.40 6.95 -21.15
C LYS A 286 5.51 8.46 -20.91
N GLU A 287 4.81 8.96 -19.90
CA GLU A 287 4.89 10.36 -19.51
C GLU A 287 6.31 10.74 -19.06
N GLN A 288 6.95 9.94 -18.20
CA GLN A 288 8.31 10.16 -17.75
C GLN A 288 9.32 10.13 -18.90
N ARG A 289 9.19 9.19 -19.84
CA ARG A 289 10.03 9.12 -21.04
C ARG A 289 9.87 10.38 -21.90
N THR A 290 8.63 10.86 -22.08
CA THR A 290 8.34 12.08 -22.84
C THR A 290 8.93 13.31 -22.15
N LEU A 291 8.77 13.44 -20.84
CA LEU A 291 9.36 14.54 -20.06
C LEU A 291 10.89 14.52 -20.10
N ASN A 292 11.50 13.34 -19.98
CA ASN A 292 12.95 13.20 -20.06
C ASN A 292 13.47 13.54 -21.47
N GLN A 293 12.78 13.10 -22.52
CA GLN A 293 13.12 13.50 -23.88
C GLN A 293 12.98 15.01 -24.10
N ALA A 294 11.91 15.61 -23.59
CA ALA A 294 11.73 17.06 -23.66
C ALA A 294 12.84 17.81 -22.93
N ARG A 295 13.20 17.39 -21.71
CA ARG A 295 14.33 17.94 -20.95
C ARG A 295 15.64 17.81 -21.70
N THR A 296 15.96 16.62 -22.22
CA THR A 296 17.19 16.39 -23.01
C THR A 296 17.23 17.28 -24.24
N ARG A 297 16.11 17.41 -24.97
CA ARG A 297 16.02 18.30 -26.12
C ARG A 297 16.17 19.77 -25.71
N THR A 298 15.63 20.17 -24.58
CA THR A 298 15.79 21.53 -24.05
C THR A 298 17.24 21.81 -23.68
N TYR A 299 17.93 20.90 -23.02
CA TYR A 299 19.36 21.04 -22.69
C TYR A 299 20.24 21.05 -23.96
N LEU A 300 19.98 20.19 -24.92
CA LEU A 300 20.70 20.19 -26.21
C LEU A 300 20.41 21.47 -27.02
N GLY A 301 19.15 21.95 -27.00
CA GLY A 301 18.77 23.19 -27.63
C GLY A 301 19.46 24.41 -26.98
N ALA A 302 19.50 24.48 -25.65
CA ALA A 302 20.19 25.51 -24.90
C ALA A 302 21.71 25.50 -25.17
N ALA A 303 22.31 24.30 -25.19
CA ALA A 303 23.74 24.13 -25.53
C ALA A 303 24.03 24.56 -26.97
N ALA A 304 23.16 24.24 -27.95
CA ALA A 304 23.27 24.65 -29.33
C ALA A 304 23.12 26.16 -29.49
N VAL A 305 22.21 26.80 -28.76
CA VAL A 305 22.05 28.28 -28.73
C VAL A 305 23.29 28.91 -28.11
N ALA A 306 23.80 28.40 -26.99
CA ALA A 306 25.04 28.92 -26.39
C ALA A 306 26.23 28.76 -27.34
N ALA A 307 26.37 27.60 -28.01
CA ALA A 307 27.44 27.41 -29.01
C ALA A 307 27.30 28.35 -30.21
N SER A 308 26.06 28.67 -30.64
CA SER A 308 25.83 29.60 -31.76
C SER A 308 26.19 31.04 -31.46
N VAL A 309 26.18 31.45 -30.18
CA VAL A 309 26.61 32.81 -29.74
C VAL A 309 28.14 32.93 -29.75
N PHE A 310 28.86 31.82 -29.57
CA PHE A 310 30.33 31.82 -29.55
C PHE A 310 30.98 31.54 -30.90
N VAL A 311 30.21 31.21 -31.95
CA VAL A 311 30.74 31.11 -33.32
C VAL A 311 30.80 32.48 -33.93
N PRO A 312 32.01 33.03 -34.24
CA PRO A 312 32.13 34.33 -34.88
C PRO A 312 31.37 34.31 -36.21
N GLN A 313 30.45 35.26 -36.40
CA GLN A 313 29.74 35.46 -37.67
C GLN A 313 30.74 35.94 -38.73
N GLN A 314 31.33 35.01 -39.47
CA GLN A 314 32.03 35.27 -40.70
C GLN A 314 31.21 34.77 -41.89
N CYS A 315 29.92 35.16 -41.95
CA CYS A 315 29.18 35.06 -43.19
C CYS A 315 29.43 36.31 -44.02
N GLY A 316 30.12 36.17 -45.13
CA GLY A 316 30.33 37.29 -46.08
C GLY A 316 28.97 37.81 -46.57
N LEU A 317 28.93 39.11 -46.91
CA LEU A 317 27.70 39.83 -47.31
C LEU A 317 26.94 39.21 -48.51
N TYR A 318 27.53 38.23 -49.19
CA TYR A 318 26.98 37.56 -50.39
C TYR A 318 26.72 36.04 -50.23
N ASP A 319 26.89 35.45 -49.04
CA ASP A 319 26.74 34.00 -48.87
C ASP A 319 25.29 33.63 -48.47
N TYR A 320 24.48 33.42 -49.49
CA TYR A 320 23.06 33.07 -49.40
C TYR A 320 22.79 31.72 -48.67
N ASN A 321 23.73 30.77 -48.76
CA ASN A 321 23.62 29.47 -48.13
C ASN A 321 23.87 29.52 -46.63
N CYS A 322 24.78 30.35 -46.17
CA CYS A 322 25.06 30.57 -44.75
C CYS A 322 23.86 31.19 -44.02
N ARG A 323 23.14 32.12 -44.64
CA ARG A 323 21.90 32.71 -44.10
C ARG A 323 20.74 31.73 -44.04
N ARG A 324 20.61 30.82 -44.99
CA ARG A 324 19.54 29.83 -45.07
C ARG A 324 19.67 28.75 -43.97
N LEU A 325 20.90 28.33 -43.62
CA LEU A 325 21.18 27.40 -42.54
C LEU A 325 20.85 28.02 -41.17
N SER A 326 21.16 29.29 -40.93
CA SER A 326 20.89 29.94 -39.66
C SER A 326 19.41 30.18 -39.39
N THR A 327 18.60 30.35 -40.46
CA THR A 327 17.14 30.48 -40.36
C THR A 327 16.45 29.15 -40.20
N GLY A 328 16.95 28.08 -40.84
CA GLY A 328 16.39 26.71 -40.74
C GLY A 328 16.50 26.11 -39.35
N VAL A 329 17.59 26.42 -38.64
CA VAL A 329 17.76 25.91 -37.24
C VAL A 329 16.80 26.60 -36.26
N ARG A 330 16.42 27.85 -36.51
CA ARG A 330 15.46 28.60 -35.66
C ARG A 330 14.02 28.12 -35.79
N THR A 331 13.61 27.67 -36.98
CA THR A 331 12.24 27.22 -37.25
C THR A 331 11.99 25.75 -36.83
N ALA A 332 13.00 24.91 -36.85
CA ALA A 332 12.87 23.50 -36.45
C ALA A 332 12.61 23.31 -34.94
N ALA A 333 13.03 24.26 -34.12
CA ALA A 333 12.83 24.23 -32.68
C ALA A 333 11.37 24.55 -32.23
N ALA A 334 10.59 25.24 -33.09
CA ALA A 334 9.23 25.66 -32.74
C ALA A 334 8.11 24.68 -33.09
N ILE A 335 8.35 23.70 -33.97
CA ILE A 335 7.28 22.83 -34.53
C ILE A 335 7.20 21.48 -33.82
N GLY A 336 8.21 21.07 -33.02
CA GLY A 336 8.27 19.74 -32.41
C GLY A 336 7.33 19.49 -31.22
N GLY A 337 6.63 20.50 -30.71
CA GLY A 337 5.93 20.42 -29.42
C GLY A 337 4.46 19.97 -29.47
N ALA A 338 3.78 20.06 -30.61
CA ALA A 338 2.30 19.93 -30.66
C ALA A 338 1.75 18.54 -31.04
N ALA A 339 2.56 17.66 -31.65
CA ALA A 339 2.05 16.40 -32.22
C ALA A 339 1.96 15.23 -31.20
N SER A 340 2.52 15.36 -30.01
CA SER A 340 2.60 14.25 -29.04
C SER A 340 1.38 14.13 -28.10
N ILE A 341 0.50 15.14 -28.09
CA ILE A 341 -0.65 15.18 -27.15
C ILE A 341 -1.83 14.32 -27.62
N LEU A 342 -1.98 14.09 -28.92
CA LEU A 342 -3.17 13.40 -29.48
C LEU A 342 -3.11 11.87 -29.44
N SER A 343 -1.95 11.24 -29.25
CA SER A 343 -1.81 9.77 -29.20
C SER A 343 -2.12 9.14 -27.83
N GLY A 344 -2.24 9.97 -26.79
CA GLY A 344 -2.58 9.54 -25.42
C GLY A 344 -4.04 9.14 -25.21
N LEU A 345 -4.95 9.71 -26.03
CA LEU A 345 -6.39 9.60 -25.80
C LEU A 345 -7.00 8.20 -26.05
N LYS A 346 -6.39 7.38 -26.89
CA LYS A 346 -6.95 6.06 -27.25
C LYS A 346 -6.72 4.98 -26.19
N LYS A 347 -5.61 5.04 -25.43
CA LYS A 347 -5.33 4.13 -24.31
C LYS A 347 -6.06 4.49 -23.00
N TYR A 348 -6.58 5.70 -22.91
CA TYR A 348 -7.38 6.16 -21.78
C TYR A 348 -8.73 5.43 -21.67
N SER A 349 -9.25 4.92 -22.78
CA SER A 349 -10.49 4.14 -22.86
C SER A 349 -10.40 2.80 -22.11
N ASP A 350 -9.29 2.07 -22.27
CA ASP A 350 -9.12 0.74 -21.67
C ASP A 350 -8.93 0.85 -20.13
N SER A 351 -8.19 1.85 -19.69
CA SER A 351 -8.00 2.15 -18.26
C SER A 351 -9.32 2.53 -17.56
N LYS A 352 -10.23 3.22 -18.24
CA LYS A 352 -11.54 3.57 -17.70
C LYS A 352 -12.43 2.35 -17.47
N THR A 353 -12.38 1.35 -18.35
CA THR A 353 -13.18 0.12 -18.20
C THR A 353 -12.78 -0.64 -16.95
N HIS A 354 -11.48 -0.77 -16.67
CA HIS A 354 -10.99 -1.44 -15.46
C HIS A 354 -11.27 -0.64 -14.18
N ALA A 355 -11.17 0.70 -14.25
CA ALA A 355 -11.54 1.58 -13.14
C ALA A 355 -13.03 1.48 -12.81
N GLN A 356 -13.89 1.37 -13.85
CA GLN A 356 -15.33 1.22 -13.66
C GLN A 356 -15.67 -0.13 -13.02
N ALA A 357 -15.06 -1.24 -13.43
CA ALA A 357 -15.26 -2.55 -12.82
C ALA A 357 -14.85 -2.56 -11.35
N LEU A 358 -13.73 -1.90 -11.00
CA LEU A 358 -13.28 -1.77 -9.62
C LEU A 358 -14.22 -0.92 -8.77
N LYS A 359 -14.79 0.13 -9.35
CA LYS A 359 -15.80 0.96 -8.70
C LYS A 359 -17.05 0.15 -8.38
N GLU A 360 -17.62 -0.55 -9.36
CA GLU A 360 -18.81 -1.36 -9.18
C GLU A 360 -18.62 -2.45 -8.13
N LEU A 361 -17.46 -3.13 -8.14
CA LEU A 361 -17.12 -4.13 -7.14
C LEU A 361 -16.97 -3.52 -5.74
N SER A 362 -16.30 -2.36 -5.64
CA SER A 362 -16.12 -1.66 -4.37
C SER A 362 -17.45 -1.16 -3.79
N GLU A 363 -18.34 -0.64 -4.62
CA GLU A 363 -19.67 -0.19 -4.21
C GLU A 363 -20.54 -1.37 -3.77
N SER A 364 -20.49 -2.49 -4.49
CA SER A 364 -21.21 -3.72 -4.11
C SER A 364 -20.77 -4.20 -2.71
N PHE A 365 -19.48 -4.25 -2.46
CA PHE A 365 -18.96 -4.67 -1.16
C PHE A 365 -19.28 -3.65 -0.03
N GLN A 366 -19.31 -2.36 -0.33
CA GLN A 366 -19.62 -1.33 0.66
C GLN A 366 -21.09 -1.34 1.08
N ASN A 367 -21.97 -1.70 0.16
CA ASN A 367 -23.40 -1.64 0.42
C ASN A 367 -23.89 -2.85 1.21
N GLU A 368 -23.45 -4.04 0.85
CA GLU A 368 -23.87 -5.27 1.55
C GLU A 368 -22.88 -6.41 1.30
N VAL A 369 -22.37 -7.01 2.36
CA VAL A 369 -21.69 -8.30 2.29
C VAL A 369 -22.70 -9.45 2.51
N ALA A 370 -22.34 -10.66 2.11
CA ALA A 370 -23.23 -11.81 2.28
C ALA A 370 -23.73 -11.92 3.72
N PRO A 371 -25.05 -12.04 3.94
CA PRO A 371 -25.63 -12.15 5.26
C PRO A 371 -25.09 -13.35 5.99
N GLN A 372 -24.65 -13.17 7.24
CA GLN A 372 -24.15 -14.24 8.10
C GLN A 372 -25.30 -14.79 8.96
N VAL A 373 -25.44 -16.11 8.98
CA VAL A 373 -26.37 -16.79 9.89
C VAL A 373 -25.56 -17.28 11.09
N VAL A 374 -25.92 -16.81 12.26
CA VAL A 374 -25.30 -17.21 13.53
C VAL A 374 -26.33 -17.95 14.38
N ASP A 375 -25.91 -19.00 15.06
CA ASP A 375 -26.75 -19.73 16.03
C ASP A 375 -26.53 -19.10 17.40
N VAL A 376 -27.62 -18.58 17.96
CA VAL A 376 -27.67 -18.06 19.31
C VAL A 376 -28.72 -18.89 20.06
N GLU A 377 -28.28 -19.82 20.91
CA GLU A 377 -29.14 -20.65 21.76
C GLU A 377 -30.22 -21.45 20.98
N GLY A 378 -29.82 -22.02 19.82
CA GLY A 378 -30.75 -22.77 18.97
C GLY A 378 -31.64 -21.89 18.10
N ARG A 379 -31.42 -20.56 18.08
CA ARG A 379 -32.08 -19.62 17.17
C ARG A 379 -31.11 -19.17 16.09
N ALA A 380 -31.45 -19.45 14.84
CA ALA A 380 -30.68 -18.92 13.70
C ALA A 380 -31.01 -17.44 13.51
N LEU A 381 -30.06 -16.57 13.79
CA LEU A 381 -30.15 -15.13 13.56
C LEU A 381 -29.36 -14.75 12.32
N LYS A 382 -29.92 -13.86 11.50
CA LYS A 382 -29.32 -13.40 10.27
C LYS A 382 -28.76 -11.98 10.48
N LEU A 383 -27.43 -11.85 10.45
CA LEU A 383 -26.74 -10.57 10.44
C LEU A 383 -26.72 -10.02 9.01
N THR A 384 -27.01 -8.74 8.82
CA THR A 384 -27.12 -8.10 7.50
C THR A 384 -26.38 -6.78 7.46
N GLY A 385 -26.17 -6.22 6.26
CA GLY A 385 -25.49 -4.96 6.06
C GLY A 385 -24.00 -5.12 5.79
N THR A 386 -23.22 -4.10 6.08
CA THR A 386 -21.75 -4.09 5.90
C THR A 386 -21.06 -5.02 6.91
N ALA A 387 -19.80 -5.35 6.66
CA ALA A 387 -19.00 -6.15 7.59
C ALA A 387 -18.92 -5.53 9.00
N GLU A 388 -18.79 -4.20 9.07
CA GLU A 388 -18.79 -3.42 10.31
C GLU A 388 -20.13 -3.48 11.04
N GLU A 389 -21.23 -3.43 10.30
CA GLU A 389 -22.59 -3.52 10.85
C GLU A 389 -22.88 -4.91 11.37
N GLN A 390 -22.57 -5.95 10.60
CA GLN A 390 -22.74 -7.34 11.03
C GLN A 390 -21.92 -7.65 12.28
N TYR A 391 -20.67 -7.16 12.37
CA TYR A 391 -19.85 -7.36 13.57
C TYR A 391 -20.39 -6.57 14.77
N ARG A 392 -20.92 -5.36 14.58
CA ARG A 392 -21.55 -4.58 15.65
C ARG A 392 -22.80 -5.27 16.21
N GLU A 393 -23.70 -5.72 15.33
CA GLU A 393 -24.88 -6.52 15.73
C GLU A 393 -24.47 -7.78 16.48
N TRP A 394 -23.45 -8.46 16.00
CA TRP A 394 -22.89 -9.61 16.67
C TRP A 394 -22.40 -9.31 18.09
N ARG A 395 -21.68 -8.22 18.29
CA ARG A 395 -21.19 -7.79 19.61
C ARG A 395 -22.36 -7.54 20.59
N GLU A 396 -23.44 -6.94 20.14
CA GLU A 396 -24.65 -6.75 20.94
C GLU A 396 -25.28 -8.09 21.34
N LEU A 397 -25.33 -9.05 20.43
CA LEU A 397 -25.80 -10.42 20.70
C LEU A 397 -24.92 -11.16 21.71
N LEU A 398 -23.59 -11.01 21.64
CA LEU A 398 -22.68 -11.60 22.63
C LEU A 398 -22.95 -11.10 24.05
N HIS A 399 -23.23 -9.83 24.22
CA HIS A 399 -23.60 -9.26 25.52
C HIS A 399 -24.93 -9.85 26.02
N GLN A 400 -25.93 -9.98 25.16
CA GLN A 400 -27.20 -10.63 25.51
C GLN A 400 -26.99 -12.10 25.91
N MET A 401 -26.25 -12.87 25.14
CA MET A 401 -25.89 -14.25 25.45
C MET A 401 -25.17 -14.39 26.80
N TYR A 402 -24.37 -13.38 27.17
CA TYR A 402 -23.74 -13.39 28.49
C TYR A 402 -24.73 -13.11 29.62
N LEU A 403 -25.76 -12.30 29.40
CA LEU A 403 -26.73 -11.94 30.42
C LEU A 403 -27.83 -13.01 30.63
N GLU A 404 -28.23 -13.74 29.58
CA GLU A 404 -29.33 -14.68 29.59
C GLU A 404 -28.98 -16.05 30.22
N ASN A 405 -27.72 -16.40 30.30
CA ASN A 405 -27.18 -17.62 30.87
C ASN A 405 -26.49 -17.39 32.22
#